data_989b75f3deef4cf459f30762e8ea42be
#
_entry.id   989b75f3deef4cf459f30762e8ea42be
#
_cell.length_a   1.000
_cell.length_b   1.000
_cell.length_c   1.000
_cell.angle_alpha   90.00
_cell.angle_beta   90.00
_cell.angle_gamma   90.00
#
_symmetry.space_group_name_H-M   'P 1'
#
loop_
_entity.id
_entity.type
_entity.pdbx_description
1 polymer ?
#
loop_
_entity_poly.entity_id
_entity_poly.type
_entity_poly.pdbx_seq_one_letter_code
_entity_poly.pdbx_strand_id
1 'polypeptide(L)'
;MRRATLWLSLCLAASLAYAQTPPAAAPAAGGDNPSDLVQAAAQGMLGDLDKDRDAYRRDPAKISQLVDKYLLPHFDVEFSAKLVLGQYWRTATPEQRKAFIDAFYHSLLSNYGAALTEFTADRLKIYPSNVDPGKSIATVRTEVKRDNGDRVSVNYYMHMTPQGWKAWDVVIDGISYVNSYRTDFGAQIEQQGIDAVIKRLEAGEKPGAIGKQQVSGKS
;
A
#
# COMPACT_ATOMS: atom_id res chain seq x y z
N MET A 1 -54.31 61.99 40.05
CA MET A 1 -54.26 61.11 41.24
C MET A 1 -54.23 59.65 40.73
N ARG A 2 -53.32 58.89 41.19
CA ARG A 2 -53.15 57.47 41.31
C ARG A 2 -51.86 56.93 40.60
N ARG A 3 -50.98 56.58 41.46
CA ARG A 3 -49.70 55.92 41.33
C ARG A 3 -49.88 54.51 40.76
N ALA A 4 -49.09 54.10 39.82
CA ALA A 4 -48.92 52.71 39.43
C ALA A 4 -47.43 52.35 39.48
N THR A 5 -47.14 51.41 40.31
CA THR A 5 -45.84 50.87 40.68
C THR A 5 -45.27 49.96 39.57
N LEU A 6 -43.99 50.23 39.19
CA LEU A 6 -43.19 49.33 38.36
C LEU A 6 -42.77 48.10 39.14
N TRP A 7 -43.00 46.90 38.57
CA TRP A 7 -42.33 45.68 38.96
C TRP A 7 -41.32 45.35 37.89
N LEU A 8 -40.06 45.42 38.26
CA LEU A 8 -38.90 45.05 37.46
C LEU A 8 -38.64 43.57 37.70
N SER A 9 -39.02 42.70 36.73
CA SER A 9 -38.66 41.28 36.78
C SER A 9 -37.33 41.07 36.06
N LEU A 10 -36.30 40.82 36.83
CA LEU A 10 -34.97 40.47 36.35
C LEU A 10 -34.92 38.98 35.99
N CYS A 11 -35.07 38.67 34.68
CA CYS A 11 -34.83 37.30 34.17
C CYS A 11 -33.34 37.09 33.96
N LEU A 12 -32.72 36.37 34.93
CA LEU A 12 -31.36 35.91 34.82
C LEU A 12 -31.30 34.70 33.88
N ALA A 13 -30.97 34.92 32.59
CA ALA A 13 -30.76 33.85 31.62
C ALA A 13 -29.32 33.27 31.85
N ALA A 14 -29.27 32.15 32.53
CA ALA A 14 -28.05 31.37 32.61
C ALA A 14 -27.78 30.67 31.29
N SER A 15 -26.85 31.21 30.49
CA SER A 15 -26.34 30.57 29.28
C SER A 15 -25.43 29.39 29.66
N LEU A 16 -25.95 28.17 29.63
CA LEU A 16 -25.16 26.95 29.67
C LEU A 16 -24.34 26.84 28.39
N ALA A 17 -23.09 27.25 28.43
CA ALA A 17 -22.12 26.95 27.39
C ALA A 17 -21.85 25.44 27.39
N TYR A 18 -22.47 24.72 26.49
CA TYR A 18 -22.06 23.35 26.16
C TYR A 18 -20.67 23.44 25.51
N ALA A 19 -19.63 23.13 26.28
CA ALA A 19 -18.33 22.85 25.74
C ALA A 19 -18.44 21.59 24.87
N GLN A 20 -18.52 21.78 23.56
CA GLN A 20 -18.36 20.69 22.60
C GLN A 20 -16.92 20.20 22.71
N THR A 21 -16.74 19.09 23.39
CA THR A 21 -15.50 18.30 23.26
C THR A 21 -15.37 17.95 21.78
N PRO A 22 -14.22 18.26 21.12
CA PRO A 22 -14.00 17.80 19.75
C PRO A 22 -14.09 16.26 19.77
N PRO A 23 -14.70 15.66 18.72
CA PRO A 23 -14.73 14.20 18.62
C PRO A 23 -13.29 13.70 18.71
N ALA A 24 -13.07 12.81 19.66
CA ALA A 24 -11.80 12.10 19.78
C ALA A 24 -11.49 11.52 18.40
N ALA A 25 -10.36 11.93 17.82
CA ALA A 25 -9.86 11.33 16.59
C ALA A 25 -9.84 9.82 16.83
N ALA A 26 -10.53 9.07 15.98
CA ALA A 26 -10.44 7.62 16.00
C ALA A 26 -8.94 7.26 15.99
N PRO A 27 -8.50 6.31 16.83
CA PRO A 27 -7.11 5.89 16.83
C PRO A 27 -6.78 5.47 15.40
N ALA A 28 -5.74 6.08 14.82
CA ALA A 28 -5.22 5.66 13.54
C ALA A 28 -4.94 4.16 13.66
N ALA A 29 -5.69 3.34 12.95
CA ALA A 29 -5.49 1.90 12.89
C ALA A 29 -4.23 1.63 12.06
N GLY A 30 -3.10 1.74 12.72
CA GLY A 30 -1.77 1.47 12.20
C GLY A 30 -0.82 1.79 13.35
N GLY A 31 -0.25 0.76 13.98
CA GLY A 31 0.68 0.92 15.09
C GLY A 31 1.77 1.92 14.74
N ASP A 32 2.31 2.61 15.74
CA ASP A 32 3.42 3.55 15.62
C ASP A 32 4.68 2.89 15.01
N ASN A 33 4.69 1.56 14.90
CA ASN A 33 5.79 0.76 14.38
C ASN A 33 5.41 0.11 13.02
N PRO A 34 6.17 0.36 11.95
CA PRO A 34 5.88 -0.19 10.63
C PRO A 34 5.95 -1.73 10.56
N SER A 35 6.73 -2.42 11.41
CA SER A 35 6.72 -3.89 11.45
C SER A 35 5.42 -4.45 11.98
N ASP A 36 4.78 -3.78 12.94
CA ASP A 36 3.49 -4.21 13.49
C ASP A 36 2.38 -4.06 12.45
N LEU A 37 2.44 -3.00 11.65
CA LEU A 37 1.54 -2.78 10.52
C LEU A 37 1.67 -3.89 9.48
N VAL A 38 2.90 -4.24 9.06
CA VAL A 38 3.15 -5.33 8.12
C VAL A 38 2.70 -6.67 8.71
N GLN A 39 2.93 -6.90 10.01
CA GLN A 39 2.47 -8.09 10.72
C GLN A 39 0.95 -8.21 10.72
N ALA A 40 0.24 -7.13 11.04
CA ALA A 40 -1.21 -7.11 11.07
C ALA A 40 -1.82 -7.35 9.67
N ALA A 41 -1.27 -6.69 8.64
CA ALA A 41 -1.70 -6.87 7.25
C ALA A 41 -1.50 -8.33 6.78
N ALA A 42 -0.33 -8.91 7.07
CA ALA A 42 -0.02 -10.29 6.73
C ALA A 42 -0.92 -11.29 7.46
N GLN A 43 -1.14 -11.11 8.78
CA GLN A 43 -2.02 -11.97 9.57
C GLN A 43 -3.47 -11.90 9.09
N GLY A 44 -3.97 -10.72 8.80
CA GLY A 44 -5.32 -10.54 8.27
C GLY A 44 -5.50 -11.23 6.92
N MET A 45 -4.56 -11.02 6.00
CA MET A 45 -4.57 -11.63 4.67
C MET A 45 -4.50 -13.16 4.75
N LEU A 46 -3.55 -13.70 5.50
CA LEU A 46 -3.38 -15.15 5.64
C LEU A 46 -4.57 -15.80 6.36
N GLY A 47 -5.13 -15.11 7.37
CA GLY A 47 -6.33 -15.59 8.06
C GLY A 47 -7.57 -15.68 7.16
N ASP A 48 -7.72 -14.81 6.16
CA ASP A 48 -8.78 -14.93 5.17
C ASP A 48 -8.45 -16.00 4.10
N LEU A 49 -7.19 -16.07 3.65
CA LEU A 49 -6.73 -17.12 2.73
C LEU A 49 -6.95 -18.53 3.29
N ASP A 50 -6.66 -18.75 4.56
CA ASP A 50 -6.74 -20.06 5.22
C ASP A 50 -8.19 -20.58 5.33
N LYS A 51 -9.20 -19.73 5.22
CA LYS A 51 -10.61 -20.12 5.23
C LYS A 51 -11.00 -20.93 3.99
N ASP A 52 -10.51 -20.58 2.80
CA ASP A 52 -10.79 -21.28 1.55
C ASP A 52 -9.75 -20.93 0.47
N ARG A 53 -8.52 -21.46 0.61
CA ARG A 53 -7.42 -21.24 -0.34
C ARG A 53 -7.77 -21.66 -1.77
N ASP A 54 -8.55 -22.73 -1.91
CA ASP A 54 -8.92 -23.23 -3.23
C ASP A 54 -9.88 -22.28 -3.94
N ALA A 55 -10.76 -21.59 -3.22
CA ALA A 55 -11.59 -20.54 -3.82
C ALA A 55 -10.73 -19.38 -4.33
N TYR A 56 -9.71 -18.97 -3.59
CA TYR A 56 -8.79 -17.92 -4.02
C TYR A 56 -7.95 -18.34 -5.23
N ARG A 57 -7.49 -19.62 -5.29
CA ARG A 57 -6.74 -20.12 -6.44
C ARG A 57 -7.58 -20.17 -7.72
N ARG A 58 -8.89 -20.45 -7.61
CA ARG A 58 -9.80 -20.53 -8.76
C ARG A 58 -10.32 -19.20 -9.25
N ASP A 59 -10.30 -18.18 -8.41
CA ASP A 59 -10.94 -16.89 -8.70
C ASP A 59 -9.97 -15.70 -8.46
N PRO A 60 -9.33 -15.19 -9.53
CA PRO A 60 -8.43 -14.04 -9.43
C PRO A 60 -9.09 -12.78 -8.84
N ALA A 61 -10.42 -12.60 -9.00
CA ALA A 61 -11.12 -11.45 -8.44
C ALA A 61 -11.10 -11.48 -6.91
N LYS A 62 -11.15 -12.65 -6.29
CA LYS A 62 -11.01 -12.80 -4.84
C LYS A 62 -9.61 -12.40 -4.35
N ILE A 63 -8.57 -12.70 -5.13
CA ILE A 63 -7.21 -12.26 -4.82
C ILE A 63 -7.13 -10.72 -4.83
N SER A 64 -7.73 -10.08 -5.84
CA SER A 64 -7.77 -8.61 -5.90
C SER A 64 -8.46 -8.02 -4.67
N GLN A 65 -9.62 -8.56 -4.29
CA GLN A 65 -10.33 -8.12 -3.07
C GLN A 65 -9.49 -8.30 -1.79
N LEU A 66 -8.71 -9.37 -1.72
CA LEU A 66 -7.83 -9.63 -0.58
C LEU A 66 -6.69 -8.60 -0.52
N VAL A 67 -6.08 -8.28 -1.66
CA VAL A 67 -5.03 -7.26 -1.76
C VAL A 67 -5.60 -5.89 -1.44
N ASP A 68 -6.76 -5.53 -1.99
CA ASP A 68 -7.45 -4.26 -1.73
C ASP A 68 -7.77 -4.07 -0.24
N LYS A 69 -8.12 -5.15 0.43
CA LYS A 69 -8.48 -5.12 1.86
C LYS A 69 -7.27 -5.01 2.79
N TYR A 70 -6.20 -5.77 2.53
CA TYR A 70 -5.12 -5.95 3.48
C TYR A 70 -3.79 -5.31 3.08
N LEU A 71 -3.50 -5.16 1.79
CA LEU A 71 -2.20 -4.67 1.33
C LEU A 71 -2.28 -3.24 0.79
N LEU A 72 -3.24 -2.98 -0.11
CA LEU A 72 -3.35 -1.69 -0.79
C LEU A 72 -3.47 -0.49 0.16
N PRO A 73 -4.21 -0.55 1.29
CA PRO A 73 -4.28 0.56 2.24
C PRO A 73 -2.93 0.96 2.85
N HIS A 74 -1.96 0.04 2.82
CA HIS A 74 -0.62 0.22 3.38
C HIS A 74 0.45 0.50 2.32
N PHE A 75 0.04 0.70 1.05
CA PHE A 75 0.92 1.09 -0.04
C PHE A 75 0.66 2.54 -0.49
N ASP A 76 1.72 3.28 -0.78
CA ASP A 76 1.66 4.56 -1.47
C ASP A 76 1.84 4.33 -2.98
N VAL A 77 0.72 3.93 -3.62
CA VAL A 77 0.72 3.54 -5.03
C VAL A 77 1.10 4.71 -5.94
N GLU A 78 0.63 5.91 -5.61
CA GLU A 78 0.94 7.12 -6.38
C GLU A 78 2.42 7.47 -6.29
N PHE A 79 3.00 7.45 -5.10
CA PHE A 79 4.42 7.71 -4.90
C PHE A 79 5.28 6.66 -5.60
N SER A 80 4.91 5.39 -5.53
CA SER A 80 5.58 4.30 -6.24
C SER A 80 5.54 4.50 -7.76
N ALA A 81 4.36 4.79 -8.31
CA ALA A 81 4.19 5.06 -9.74
C ALA A 81 4.99 6.29 -10.20
N LYS A 82 5.04 7.35 -9.38
CA LYS A 82 5.87 8.52 -9.64
C LYS A 82 7.36 8.17 -9.74
N LEU A 83 7.84 7.30 -8.85
CA LEU A 83 9.23 6.84 -8.88
C LEU A 83 9.50 5.96 -10.09
N VAL A 84 8.57 5.07 -10.44
CA VAL A 84 8.65 4.19 -11.61
C VAL A 84 8.68 4.99 -12.91
N LEU A 85 7.79 5.96 -13.09
CA LEU A 85 7.80 6.84 -14.28
C LEU A 85 9.00 7.80 -14.32
N GLY A 86 9.58 8.13 -13.17
CA GLY A 86 10.77 8.95 -13.07
C GLY A 86 10.60 10.32 -13.75
N GLN A 87 11.43 10.60 -14.76
CA GLN A 87 11.37 11.85 -15.51
C GLN A 87 10.05 12.04 -16.27
N TYR A 88 9.44 10.96 -16.74
CA TYR A 88 8.19 10.98 -17.51
C TYR A 88 6.98 11.36 -16.64
N TRP A 89 7.05 11.23 -15.32
CA TRP A 89 5.99 11.72 -14.43
C TRP A 89 5.70 13.20 -14.62
N ARG A 90 6.73 14.02 -14.86
CA ARG A 90 6.56 15.48 -15.01
C ARG A 90 5.91 15.87 -16.32
N THR A 91 6.14 15.09 -17.39
CA THR A 91 5.61 15.35 -18.72
C THR A 91 4.28 14.67 -18.99
N ALA A 92 3.94 13.63 -18.22
CA ALA A 92 2.65 12.94 -18.29
C ALA A 92 1.51 13.84 -17.86
N THR A 93 0.37 13.76 -18.55
CA THR A 93 -0.87 14.43 -18.14
C THR A 93 -1.45 13.79 -16.87
N PRO A 94 -2.35 14.46 -16.14
CA PRO A 94 -3.05 13.85 -15.01
C PRO A 94 -3.77 12.55 -15.38
N GLU A 95 -4.39 12.51 -16.56
CA GLU A 95 -5.11 11.35 -17.10
C GLU A 95 -4.15 10.18 -17.37
N GLN A 96 -2.99 10.46 -17.99
CA GLN A 96 -1.95 9.45 -18.22
C GLN A 96 -1.37 8.90 -16.91
N ARG A 97 -1.14 9.76 -15.90
CA ARG A 97 -0.68 9.31 -14.58
C ARG A 97 -1.69 8.37 -13.95
N LYS A 98 -2.98 8.76 -13.97
CA LYS A 98 -4.05 7.91 -13.42
C LYS A 98 -4.15 6.58 -14.17
N ALA A 99 -4.21 6.62 -15.51
CA ALA A 99 -4.28 5.42 -16.34
C ALA A 99 -3.07 4.49 -16.11
N PHE A 100 -1.86 5.06 -15.99
CA PHE A 100 -0.67 4.28 -15.68
C PHE A 100 -0.76 3.61 -14.30
N ILE A 101 -1.18 4.33 -13.25
CA ILE A 101 -1.33 3.78 -11.91
C ILE A 101 -2.30 2.59 -11.94
N ASP A 102 -3.48 2.79 -12.52
CA ASP A 102 -4.52 1.77 -12.58
C ASP A 102 -4.05 0.53 -13.39
N ALA A 103 -3.49 0.74 -14.58
CA ALA A 103 -3.00 -0.32 -15.45
C ALA A 103 -1.82 -1.08 -14.82
N PHE A 104 -0.88 -0.38 -14.18
CA PHE A 104 0.27 -0.99 -13.53
C PHE A 104 -0.17 -1.83 -12.33
N TYR A 105 -1.05 -1.31 -11.48
CA TYR A 105 -1.62 -2.05 -10.36
C TYR A 105 -2.32 -3.34 -10.81
N HIS A 106 -3.22 -3.26 -11.79
CA HIS A 106 -3.91 -4.42 -12.34
C HIS A 106 -2.96 -5.42 -12.99
N SER A 107 -1.93 -4.95 -13.68
CA SER A 107 -0.91 -5.81 -14.26
C SER A 107 -0.11 -6.56 -13.19
N LEU A 108 0.26 -5.90 -12.09
CA LEU A 108 0.91 -6.56 -10.94
C LEU A 108 0.03 -7.64 -10.33
N LEU A 109 -1.25 -7.35 -10.08
CA LEU A 109 -2.20 -8.34 -9.56
C LEU A 109 -2.35 -9.54 -10.48
N SER A 110 -2.56 -9.32 -11.77
CA SER A 110 -2.72 -10.39 -12.77
C SER A 110 -1.50 -11.30 -12.87
N ASN A 111 -0.30 -10.73 -12.73
CA ASN A 111 0.93 -11.48 -12.91
C ASN A 111 1.48 -12.14 -11.63
N TYR A 112 1.20 -11.56 -10.48
CA TYR A 112 1.79 -11.99 -9.20
C TYR A 112 0.76 -12.35 -8.14
N GLY A 113 -0.52 -12.00 -8.32
CA GLY A 113 -1.57 -12.26 -7.32
C GLY A 113 -1.71 -13.73 -6.96
N ALA A 114 -1.64 -14.64 -7.92
CA ALA A 114 -1.73 -16.07 -7.68
C ALA A 114 -0.64 -16.57 -6.71
N ALA A 115 0.56 -16.00 -6.74
CA ALA A 115 1.64 -16.38 -5.83
C ALA A 115 1.30 -16.11 -4.35
N LEU A 116 0.39 -15.17 -4.07
CA LEU A 116 -0.06 -14.89 -2.70
C LEU A 116 -0.77 -16.10 -2.06
N THR A 117 -1.38 -16.96 -2.86
CA THR A 117 -2.07 -18.15 -2.35
C THR A 117 -1.12 -19.23 -1.81
N GLU A 118 0.17 -19.13 -2.11
CA GLU A 118 1.19 -20.08 -1.67
C GLU A 118 1.83 -19.66 -0.32
N PHE A 119 1.54 -18.45 0.16
CA PHE A 119 2.07 -18.00 1.46
C PHE A 119 1.27 -18.60 2.61
N THR A 120 2.00 -19.02 3.67
CA THR A 120 1.45 -19.51 4.93
C THR A 120 2.14 -18.81 6.10
N ALA A 121 1.47 -18.73 7.23
CA ALA A 121 1.97 -18.01 8.41
C ALA A 121 3.28 -18.58 8.97
N ASP A 122 3.47 -19.90 8.88
CA ASP A 122 4.68 -20.60 9.33
C ASP A 122 5.90 -20.36 8.43
N ARG A 123 5.67 -19.86 7.20
CA ARG A 123 6.72 -19.54 6.23
C ARG A 123 7.16 -18.09 6.26
N LEU A 124 6.38 -17.22 6.87
CA LEU A 124 6.66 -15.78 6.94
C LEU A 124 7.30 -15.43 8.28
N LYS A 125 8.49 -14.82 8.23
CA LYS A 125 9.14 -14.23 9.38
C LYS A 125 9.26 -12.73 9.18
N ILE A 126 8.76 -11.95 10.12
CA ILE A 126 8.83 -10.49 10.13
C ILE A 126 9.78 -10.10 11.25
N TYR A 127 10.77 -9.27 10.94
CA TYR A 127 11.75 -8.79 11.90
C TYR A 127 11.29 -7.45 12.48
N PRO A 128 11.50 -7.22 13.78
CA PRO A 128 11.23 -5.91 14.37
C PRO A 128 11.96 -4.81 13.61
N SER A 129 11.28 -3.71 13.34
CA SER A 129 11.88 -2.51 12.77
C SER A 129 12.21 -1.52 13.87
N ASN A 130 13.46 -1.09 13.94
CA ASN A 130 13.85 0.03 14.79
C ASN A 130 13.66 1.30 13.96
N VAL A 131 12.60 2.05 14.27
CA VAL A 131 12.39 3.36 13.68
C VAL A 131 13.06 4.40 14.56
N ASP A 132 13.98 5.15 13.98
CA ASP A 132 14.55 6.32 14.64
C ASP A 132 13.42 7.37 14.82
N PRO A 133 13.12 7.84 16.05
CA PRO A 133 12.01 8.75 16.31
C PRO A 133 12.03 10.06 15.51
N GLY A 134 13.15 10.40 14.89
CA GLY A 134 13.29 11.59 14.03
C GLY A 134 13.17 11.29 12.53
N LYS A 135 13.00 10.03 12.11
CA LYS A 135 12.98 9.68 10.69
C LYS A 135 11.61 9.33 10.20
N SER A 136 11.27 9.88 9.02
CA SER A 136 10.03 9.58 8.29
C SER A 136 10.18 8.39 7.32
N ILE A 137 11.24 7.59 7.44
CA ILE A 137 11.52 6.44 6.58
C ILE A 137 11.86 5.22 7.43
N ALA A 138 11.45 4.05 6.98
CA ALA A 138 11.73 2.78 7.64
C ALA A 138 11.92 1.66 6.61
N THR A 139 12.60 0.59 7.03
CA THR A 139 12.65 -0.67 6.28
C THR A 139 12.15 -1.79 7.17
N VAL A 140 11.06 -2.43 6.76
CA VAL A 140 10.57 -3.65 7.40
C VAL A 140 11.18 -4.84 6.66
N ARG A 141 11.99 -5.61 7.37
CA ARG A 141 12.63 -6.82 6.84
C ARG A 141 11.76 -8.03 7.09
N THR A 142 11.54 -8.82 6.05
CA THR A 142 10.84 -10.09 6.17
C THR A 142 11.59 -11.19 5.41
N GLU A 143 11.36 -12.42 5.78
CA GLU A 143 11.83 -13.60 5.07
C GLU A 143 10.65 -14.54 4.81
N VAL A 144 10.63 -15.11 3.62
CA VAL A 144 9.66 -16.13 3.22
C VAL A 144 10.39 -17.43 2.96
N LYS A 145 10.00 -18.49 3.64
CA LYS A 145 10.54 -19.84 3.41
C LYS A 145 9.81 -20.50 2.24
N ARG A 146 10.56 -20.97 1.24
CA ARG A 146 10.05 -21.73 0.10
C ARG A 146 9.88 -23.21 0.44
N ASP A 147 9.18 -23.97 -0.42
CA ASP A 147 8.98 -25.41 -0.27
C ASP A 147 10.28 -26.21 -0.24
N ASN A 148 11.28 -25.77 -1.00
CA ASN A 148 12.62 -26.38 -1.03
C ASN A 148 13.48 -26.04 0.20
N GLY A 149 12.97 -25.25 1.14
CA GLY A 149 13.65 -24.82 2.35
C GLY A 149 14.43 -23.51 2.22
N ASP A 150 14.64 -22.99 1.02
CA ASP A 150 15.32 -21.72 0.80
C ASP A 150 14.53 -20.56 1.40
N ARG A 151 15.25 -19.51 1.81
CA ARG A 151 14.65 -18.28 2.32
C ARG A 151 14.84 -17.16 1.32
N VAL A 152 13.76 -16.47 1.03
CA VAL A 152 13.73 -15.28 0.19
C VAL A 152 13.57 -14.07 1.09
N SER A 153 14.47 -13.10 0.98
CA SER A 153 14.31 -11.85 1.69
C SER A 153 13.30 -10.96 0.95
N VAL A 154 12.33 -10.42 1.70
CA VAL A 154 11.33 -9.47 1.17
C VAL A 154 11.33 -8.26 2.10
N ASN A 155 11.87 -7.15 1.64
CA ASN A 155 11.99 -5.93 2.42
C ASN A 155 11.03 -4.88 1.89
N TYR A 156 10.27 -4.24 2.79
CA TYR A 156 9.36 -3.15 2.47
C TYR A 156 10.05 -1.83 2.84
N TYR A 157 10.28 -0.97 1.85
CA TYR A 157 10.70 0.40 2.09
C TYR A 157 9.48 1.27 2.32
N MET A 158 9.43 1.90 3.48
CA MET A 158 8.26 2.62 3.95
C MET A 158 8.59 4.07 4.28
N HIS A 159 7.59 4.93 4.17
CA HIS A 159 7.65 6.31 4.65
C HIS A 159 6.41 6.68 5.46
N MET A 160 6.58 7.66 6.34
CA MET A 160 5.47 8.22 7.11
C MET A 160 4.70 9.21 6.24
N THR A 161 3.39 9.02 6.19
CA THR A 161 2.44 9.92 5.53
C THR A 161 1.45 10.48 6.56
N PRO A 162 0.62 11.48 6.23
CA PRO A 162 -0.47 11.91 7.11
C PRO A 162 -1.46 10.80 7.50
N GLN A 163 -1.50 9.71 6.70
CA GLN A 163 -2.35 8.53 6.95
C GLN A 163 -1.58 7.38 7.64
N GLY A 164 -0.38 7.64 8.15
CA GLY A 164 0.49 6.66 8.79
C GLY A 164 1.56 6.08 7.84
N TRP A 165 2.20 5.01 8.25
CA TRP A 165 3.24 4.34 7.49
C TRP A 165 2.69 3.71 6.22
N LYS A 166 3.36 3.95 5.08
CA LYS A 166 3.05 3.34 3.79
C LYS A 166 4.29 2.83 3.10
N ALA A 167 4.20 1.63 2.54
CA ALA A 167 5.24 1.07 1.70
C ALA A 167 5.22 1.74 0.31
N TRP A 168 6.39 2.01 -0.25
CA TRP A 168 6.53 2.57 -1.58
C TRP A 168 7.45 1.73 -2.50
N ASP A 169 8.22 0.80 -1.93
CA ASP A 169 9.01 -0.17 -2.70
C ASP A 169 9.05 -1.52 -1.98
N VAL A 170 9.15 -2.57 -2.76
CA VAL A 170 9.42 -3.93 -2.29
C VAL A 170 10.73 -4.38 -2.91
N VAL A 171 11.64 -4.81 -2.05
CA VAL A 171 12.97 -5.32 -2.45
C VAL A 171 13.02 -6.81 -2.15
N ILE A 172 13.10 -7.64 -3.18
CA ILE A 172 13.13 -9.10 -3.07
C ILE A 172 14.52 -9.58 -3.47
N ASP A 173 15.19 -10.29 -2.56
CA ASP A 173 16.58 -10.76 -2.72
C ASP A 173 17.54 -9.66 -3.20
N GLY A 174 17.36 -8.45 -2.66
CA GLY A 174 18.18 -7.28 -2.99
C GLY A 174 17.75 -6.52 -4.25
N ILE A 175 16.75 -7.00 -4.99
CA ILE A 175 16.25 -6.36 -6.21
C ILE A 175 15.05 -5.46 -5.89
N SER A 176 15.22 -4.14 -6.06
CA SER A 176 14.13 -3.15 -5.95
C SER A 176 13.18 -3.26 -7.13
N TYR A 177 11.89 -3.44 -6.84
CA TYR A 177 10.86 -3.53 -7.88
C TYR A 177 10.60 -2.17 -8.53
N VAL A 178 10.59 -1.10 -7.75
CA VAL A 178 10.46 0.27 -8.28
C VAL A 178 11.60 0.60 -9.24
N ASN A 179 12.86 0.31 -8.88
CA ASN A 179 14.00 0.59 -9.75
C ASN A 179 13.99 -0.27 -11.01
N SER A 180 13.61 -1.55 -10.89
CA SER A 180 13.53 -2.46 -12.03
C SER A 180 12.47 -2.01 -13.04
N TYR A 181 11.27 -1.67 -12.57
CA TYR A 181 10.22 -1.15 -13.43
C TYR A 181 10.55 0.23 -14.00
N ARG A 182 11.22 1.10 -13.23
CA ARG A 182 11.69 2.39 -13.71
C ARG A 182 12.63 2.24 -14.91
N THR A 183 13.56 1.30 -14.85
CA THR A 183 14.50 1.02 -15.93
C THR A 183 13.76 0.48 -17.15
N ASP A 184 12.88 -0.49 -16.94
CA ASP A 184 12.15 -1.16 -18.01
C ASP A 184 11.16 -0.21 -18.72
N PHE A 185 10.27 0.44 -17.96
CA PHE A 185 9.31 1.38 -18.53
C PHE A 185 9.99 2.64 -19.08
N GLY A 186 11.10 3.09 -18.47
CA GLY A 186 11.87 4.21 -19.00
C GLY A 186 12.31 3.97 -20.44
N ALA A 187 12.90 2.80 -20.70
CA ALA A 187 13.32 2.41 -22.05
C ALA A 187 12.13 2.26 -23.01
N GLN A 188 11.02 1.71 -22.56
CA GLN A 188 9.82 1.54 -23.39
C GLN A 188 9.15 2.88 -23.71
N ILE A 189 9.02 3.78 -22.73
CA ILE A 189 8.43 5.11 -22.93
C ILE A 189 9.27 5.93 -23.89
N GLU A 190 10.60 5.84 -23.81
CA GLU A 190 11.49 6.52 -24.74
C GLU A 190 11.28 6.08 -26.20
N GLN A 191 11.03 4.79 -26.41
CA GLN A 191 10.85 4.21 -27.75
C GLN A 191 9.44 4.38 -28.32
N GLN A 192 8.40 4.28 -27.50
CA GLN A 192 7.03 4.10 -27.94
C GLN A 192 6.03 5.10 -27.32
N GLY A 193 6.48 5.91 -26.35
CA GLY A 193 5.63 6.81 -25.58
C GLY A 193 4.87 6.15 -24.44
N ILE A 194 4.38 6.98 -23.50
CA ILE A 194 3.70 6.50 -22.29
C ILE A 194 2.37 5.79 -22.60
N ASP A 195 1.62 6.25 -23.60
CA ASP A 195 0.31 5.67 -23.94
C ASP A 195 0.44 4.23 -24.45
N ALA A 196 1.52 3.92 -25.18
CA ALA A 196 1.81 2.57 -25.63
C ALA A 196 2.10 1.63 -24.44
N VAL A 197 2.83 2.11 -23.44
CA VAL A 197 3.11 1.35 -22.21
C VAL A 197 1.82 1.11 -21.42
N ILE A 198 0.99 2.14 -21.23
CA ILE A 198 -0.32 2.02 -20.56
C ILE A 198 -1.17 0.97 -21.26
N LYS A 199 -1.33 1.06 -22.58
CA LYS A 199 -2.13 0.12 -23.38
C LYS A 199 -1.65 -1.34 -23.25
N ARG A 200 -0.34 -1.56 -23.20
CA ARG A 200 0.23 -2.91 -22.99
C ARG A 200 -0.07 -3.46 -21.60
N LEU A 201 0.04 -2.63 -20.59
CA LEU A 201 -0.31 -3.01 -19.20
C LEU A 201 -1.81 -3.33 -19.08
N GLU A 202 -2.69 -2.55 -19.70
CA GLU A 202 -4.13 -2.81 -19.77
C GLU A 202 -4.46 -4.12 -20.51
N ALA A 203 -3.64 -4.48 -21.52
CA ALA A 203 -3.75 -5.77 -22.19
C ALA A 203 -3.24 -6.97 -21.35
N GLY A 204 -2.79 -6.71 -20.12
CA GLY A 204 -2.30 -7.76 -19.21
C GLY A 204 -0.88 -8.25 -19.53
N GLU A 205 -0.14 -7.52 -20.37
CA GLU A 205 1.26 -7.87 -20.61
C GLU A 205 2.07 -7.75 -19.32
N LYS A 206 2.96 -8.72 -19.11
CA LYS A 206 3.83 -8.71 -17.93
C LYS A 206 4.71 -7.47 -17.96
N PRO A 207 4.72 -6.68 -16.87
CA PRO A 207 5.73 -5.65 -16.74
C PRO A 207 7.08 -6.35 -16.75
N GLY A 208 8.00 -5.88 -17.64
CA GLY A 208 9.24 -6.57 -18.04
C GLY A 208 10.07 -7.30 -16.99
N ALA A 209 11.20 -7.68 -17.40
CA ALA A 209 12.43 -8.36 -16.90
C ALA A 209 12.57 -8.92 -15.46
N ILE A 210 11.77 -8.56 -14.45
CA ILE A 210 11.96 -9.05 -13.06
C ILE A 210 11.79 -10.58 -12.99
N GLY A 211 10.96 -11.18 -13.85
CA GLY A 211 10.74 -12.63 -13.89
C GLY A 211 11.83 -13.44 -14.58
N LYS A 212 12.70 -12.83 -15.38
CA LYS A 212 13.73 -13.58 -16.13
C LYS A 212 15.01 -13.86 -15.35
N GLN A 213 15.30 -13.06 -14.33
CA GLN A 213 16.50 -13.27 -13.49
C GLN A 213 16.30 -14.30 -12.36
N GLN A 214 15.05 -14.54 -11.93
CA GLN A 214 14.78 -15.49 -10.83
C GLN A 214 14.73 -16.97 -11.27
N VAL A 215 14.61 -17.27 -12.57
CA VAL A 215 14.55 -18.66 -13.09
C VAL A 215 15.91 -19.16 -13.57
N SER A 216 16.88 -18.27 -13.82
CA SER A 216 18.19 -18.61 -14.40
C SER A 216 19.33 -18.79 -13.38
N GLY A 217 19.04 -18.76 -12.09
CA GLY A 217 20.00 -18.92 -11.02
C GLY A 217 20.14 -20.35 -10.53
N LYS A 218 21.00 -21.12 -11.19
CA LYS A 218 21.66 -22.37 -10.85
C LYS A 218 20.97 -23.67 -11.31
N SER A 219 21.46 -24.13 -12.42
CA SER A 219 21.78 -25.56 -12.62
C SER A 219 22.95 -25.95 -11.76
#